data_8ab6ddfa67129c31113e4d65f95af81a
#
_entry.id   8ab6ddfa67129c31113e4d65f95af81a
#
_cell.length_a   1.000
_cell.length_b   1.000
_cell.length_c   1.000
_cell.angle_alpha   90.00
_cell.angle_beta   90.00
_cell.angle_gamma   90.00
#
_symmetry.space_group_name_H-M   'P 1'
#
loop_
_entity.id
_entity.type
_entity.pdbx_description
1 polymer ?
#
loop_
_entity_poly.entity_id
_entity_poly.type
_entity_poly.pdbx_seq_one_letter_code
_entity_poly.pdbx_strand_id
1 'polypeptide(L)'
;MKQTGLWSRLNRRYRAALRERMGEHGAAMMLAILFVMVVLTTSALVMTTLLAQAIPYKNNKENSQANYAAESGLEVGLSYINETLAKLQGSTSLDDLQKVLPAVDADMNDSSKDGEFVKYDGASVLLNHVALNKTVKTSDTASYTPDDLSYRVRINFYDTNPDDASAEMIGSPSDLKNLQYAEVVATGFINRYKDGRTAGNTKSPQAMKRAVCR
;
A
#
# COMPACT_ATOMS: atom_id res chain seq x y z
N MET A 1 62.57 -34.14 66.46
CA MET A 1 61.26 -33.45 66.13
C MET A 1 61.49 -32.24 65.28
N LYS A 2 61.48 -32.36 63.87
CA LYS A 2 61.49 -31.21 62.95
C LYS A 2 60.94 -31.61 61.59
N GLN A 3 59.70 -32.11 61.51
CA GLN A 3 59.02 -32.42 60.23
C GLN A 3 57.83 -31.54 59.90
N THR A 4 57.45 -30.60 60.73
CA THR A 4 56.27 -29.77 60.61
C THR A 4 56.48 -28.56 59.64
N GLY A 5 57.71 -28.21 59.30
CA GLY A 5 58.03 -27.02 58.50
C GLY A 5 57.90 -27.24 56.96
N LEU A 6 58.11 -28.46 56.48
CA LEU A 6 58.14 -28.76 55.05
C LEU A 6 56.71 -28.81 54.46
N TRP A 7 55.79 -29.44 55.14
CA TRP A 7 54.41 -29.55 54.76
C TRP A 7 53.68 -28.22 54.73
N SER A 8 53.97 -27.34 55.69
CA SER A 8 53.38 -26.01 55.72
C SER A 8 53.86 -25.13 54.56
N ARG A 9 55.11 -25.26 54.15
CA ARG A 9 55.69 -24.53 52.99
C ARG A 9 55.15 -25.06 51.68
N LEU A 10 55.00 -26.38 51.51
CA LEU A 10 54.39 -27.01 50.33
C LEU A 10 52.93 -26.60 50.18
N ASN A 11 52.15 -26.66 51.25
CA ASN A 11 50.74 -26.32 51.23
C ASN A 11 50.52 -24.82 50.92
N ARG A 12 51.42 -23.95 51.38
CA ARG A 12 51.37 -22.52 51.05
C ARG A 12 51.66 -22.25 49.57
N ARG A 13 52.66 -22.92 49.00
CA ARG A 13 53.00 -22.80 47.57
C ARG A 13 51.88 -23.39 46.69
N TYR A 14 51.29 -24.50 47.08
CA TYR A 14 50.19 -25.10 46.36
C TYR A 14 48.95 -24.22 46.34
N ARG A 15 48.60 -23.61 47.49
CA ARG A 15 47.50 -22.65 47.61
C ARG A 15 47.76 -21.35 46.84
N ALA A 16 49.02 -20.89 46.76
CA ALA A 16 49.37 -19.72 45.99
C ALA A 16 49.22 -20.00 44.48
N ALA A 17 49.76 -21.13 44.00
CA ALA A 17 49.63 -21.53 42.60
C ALA A 17 48.16 -21.83 42.18
N LEU A 18 47.33 -22.38 43.06
CA LEU A 18 45.91 -22.56 42.83
C LEU A 18 45.18 -21.22 42.77
N ARG A 19 45.52 -20.26 43.64
CA ARG A 19 44.94 -18.92 43.64
C ARG A 19 45.32 -18.13 42.38
N GLU A 20 46.54 -18.27 41.92
CA GLU A 20 47.03 -17.63 40.69
C GLU A 20 46.30 -18.21 39.46
N ARG A 21 46.19 -19.54 39.32
CA ARG A 21 45.45 -20.21 38.24
C ARG A 21 43.94 -19.90 38.28
N MET A 22 43.32 -19.86 39.49
CA MET A 22 41.92 -19.49 39.63
C MET A 22 41.68 -18.01 39.30
N GLY A 23 42.65 -17.14 39.54
CA GLY A 23 42.59 -15.72 39.16
C GLY A 23 42.64 -15.54 37.65
N GLU A 24 43.52 -16.26 36.95
CA GLU A 24 43.62 -16.20 35.48
C GLU A 24 42.39 -16.78 34.79
N HIS A 25 41.88 -17.90 35.27
CA HIS A 25 40.64 -18.49 34.71
C HIS A 25 39.42 -17.61 34.98
N GLY A 26 39.37 -16.97 36.19
CA GLY A 26 38.27 -16.04 36.50
C GLY A 26 38.31 -14.78 35.63
N ALA A 27 39.49 -14.23 35.36
CA ALA A 27 39.65 -13.09 34.45
C ALA A 27 39.30 -13.43 33.00
N ALA A 28 39.76 -14.60 32.54
CA ALA A 28 39.40 -15.07 31.17
C ALA A 28 37.87 -15.28 31.01
N MET A 29 37.23 -15.85 32.03
CA MET A 29 35.78 -16.03 32.01
C MET A 29 35.02 -14.71 32.03
N MET A 30 35.45 -13.73 32.80
CA MET A 30 34.89 -12.39 32.81
C MET A 30 35.04 -11.70 31.45
N LEU A 31 36.22 -11.79 30.83
CA LEU A 31 36.45 -11.25 29.48
C LEU A 31 35.57 -11.92 28.44
N ALA A 32 35.40 -13.23 28.50
CA ALA A 32 34.51 -13.96 27.61
C ALA A 32 33.04 -13.51 27.74
N ILE A 33 32.54 -13.36 28.96
CA ILE A 33 31.18 -12.86 29.22
C ILE A 33 31.01 -11.44 28.70
N LEU A 34 32.01 -10.57 28.97
CA LEU A 34 31.98 -9.18 28.51
C LEU A 34 31.97 -9.11 26.97
N PHE A 35 32.78 -9.94 26.30
CA PHE A 35 32.81 -10.04 24.85
C PHE A 35 31.45 -10.50 24.30
N VAL A 36 30.85 -11.53 24.90
CA VAL A 36 29.53 -12.02 24.49
C VAL A 36 28.46 -10.92 24.69
N MET A 37 28.49 -10.19 25.80
CA MET A 37 27.58 -9.06 26.02
C MET A 37 27.72 -7.98 24.95
N VAL A 38 28.96 -7.61 24.60
CA VAL A 38 29.21 -6.60 23.56
C VAL A 38 28.69 -7.09 22.20
N VAL A 39 28.93 -8.35 21.84
CA VAL A 39 28.42 -8.93 20.58
C VAL A 39 26.89 -8.95 20.55
N LEU A 40 26.26 -9.36 21.66
CA LEU A 40 24.79 -9.38 21.73
C LEU A 40 24.18 -7.98 21.65
N THR A 41 24.76 -7.00 22.34
CA THR A 41 24.25 -5.61 22.28
C THR A 41 24.44 -4.97 20.93
N THR A 42 25.58 -5.18 20.28
CA THR A 42 25.82 -4.68 18.92
C THR A 42 24.89 -5.35 17.89
N SER A 43 24.68 -6.66 18.00
CA SER A 43 23.74 -7.40 17.15
C SER A 43 22.29 -6.90 17.30
N ALA A 44 21.87 -6.65 18.54
CA ALA A 44 20.54 -6.10 18.83
C ALA A 44 20.37 -4.70 18.23
N LEU A 45 21.38 -3.83 18.34
CA LEU A 45 21.39 -2.49 17.76
C LEU A 45 21.29 -2.56 16.21
N VAL A 46 22.07 -3.42 15.56
CA VAL A 46 22.00 -3.60 14.11
C VAL A 46 20.61 -4.09 13.68
N MET A 47 20.04 -5.06 14.41
CA MET A 47 18.71 -5.58 14.11
C MET A 47 17.62 -4.51 14.22
N THR A 48 17.67 -3.69 15.28
CA THR A 48 16.69 -2.60 15.47
C THR A 48 16.81 -1.53 14.38
N THR A 49 18.03 -1.17 13.97
CA THR A 49 18.23 -0.20 12.88
C THR A 49 17.75 -0.74 11.52
N LEU A 50 17.99 -2.01 11.22
CA LEU A 50 17.48 -2.65 10.00
C LEU A 50 15.94 -2.69 9.97
N LEU A 51 15.31 -3.04 11.09
CA LEU A 51 13.84 -3.04 11.18
C LEU A 51 13.28 -1.62 11.06
N ALA A 52 13.91 -0.63 11.69
CA ALA A 52 13.51 0.77 11.59
C ALA A 52 13.59 1.33 10.16
N GLN A 53 14.48 0.82 9.33
CA GLN A 53 14.61 1.20 7.91
C GLN A 53 13.68 0.40 7.00
N ALA A 54 13.42 -0.87 7.30
CA ALA A 54 12.60 -1.74 6.48
C ALA A 54 11.13 -1.33 6.45
N ILE A 55 10.58 -0.87 7.58
CA ILE A 55 9.18 -0.45 7.69
C ILE A 55 8.87 0.78 6.81
N PRO A 56 9.60 1.91 6.91
CA PRO A 56 9.33 3.07 6.05
C PRO A 56 9.61 2.78 4.57
N TYR A 57 10.59 1.94 4.25
CA TYR A 57 10.83 1.53 2.87
C TYR A 57 9.64 0.78 2.26
N LYS A 58 9.07 -0.17 3.00
CA LYS A 58 7.87 -0.89 2.58
C LYS A 58 6.69 0.07 2.37
N ASN A 59 6.43 0.94 3.35
CA ASN A 59 5.34 1.90 3.27
C ASN A 59 5.51 2.87 2.09
N ASN A 60 6.72 3.36 1.84
CA ASN A 60 6.99 4.24 0.70
C ASN A 60 6.79 3.52 -0.63
N LYS A 61 7.20 2.25 -0.74
CA LYS A 61 6.98 1.44 -1.93
C LYS A 61 5.48 1.26 -2.19
N GLU A 62 4.72 0.87 -1.18
CA GLU A 62 3.28 0.67 -1.28
C GLU A 62 2.55 1.97 -1.64
N ASN A 63 2.89 3.08 -1.00
CA ASN A 63 2.33 4.39 -1.33
C ASN A 63 2.64 4.81 -2.78
N SER A 64 3.85 4.57 -3.25
CA SER A 64 4.24 4.85 -4.64
C SER A 64 3.44 4.00 -5.62
N GLN A 65 3.27 2.72 -5.34
CA GLN A 65 2.48 1.82 -6.17
C GLN A 65 1.00 2.23 -6.21
N ALA A 66 0.41 2.62 -5.08
CA ALA A 66 -0.96 3.13 -5.05
C ALA A 66 -1.11 4.43 -5.86
N ASN A 67 -0.10 5.33 -5.80
CA ASN A 67 -0.08 6.53 -6.61
C ASN A 67 -0.03 6.22 -8.11
N TYR A 68 0.81 5.29 -8.56
CA TYR A 68 0.86 4.87 -9.96
C TYR A 68 -0.46 4.26 -10.42
N ALA A 69 -1.11 3.45 -9.57
CA ALA A 69 -2.43 2.92 -9.88
C ALA A 69 -3.48 4.03 -10.05
N ALA A 70 -3.46 5.03 -9.16
CA ALA A 70 -4.36 6.17 -9.26
C ALA A 70 -4.09 7.01 -10.51
N GLU A 71 -2.83 7.22 -10.89
CA GLU A 71 -2.46 7.91 -12.13
C GLU A 71 -2.96 7.17 -13.36
N SER A 72 -2.73 5.86 -13.42
CA SER A 72 -3.26 5.03 -14.50
C SER A 72 -4.78 5.09 -14.61
N GLY A 73 -5.48 5.07 -13.46
CA GLY A 73 -6.92 5.24 -13.43
C GLY A 73 -7.37 6.61 -13.91
N LEU A 74 -6.64 7.66 -13.54
CA LEU A 74 -6.94 9.03 -13.98
C LEU A 74 -6.82 9.16 -15.51
N GLU A 75 -5.75 8.63 -16.11
CA GLU A 75 -5.56 8.62 -17.56
C GLU A 75 -6.70 7.89 -18.29
N VAL A 76 -7.12 6.73 -17.76
CA VAL A 76 -8.24 5.98 -18.32
C VAL A 76 -9.55 6.77 -18.24
N GLY A 77 -9.82 7.44 -17.10
CA GLY A 77 -11.00 8.28 -16.92
C GLY A 77 -11.01 9.48 -17.87
N LEU A 78 -9.89 10.15 -18.05
CA LEU A 78 -9.74 11.26 -18.97
C LEU A 78 -9.90 10.81 -20.44
N SER A 79 -9.35 9.65 -20.80
CA SER A 79 -9.54 9.07 -22.13
C SER A 79 -11.01 8.77 -22.41
N TYR A 80 -11.72 8.20 -21.44
CA TYR A 80 -13.16 7.95 -21.56
C TYR A 80 -13.96 9.23 -21.80
N ILE A 81 -13.68 10.30 -21.06
CA ILE A 81 -14.34 11.60 -21.26
C ILE A 81 -14.04 12.12 -22.67
N ASN A 82 -12.78 12.13 -23.08
CA ASN A 82 -12.37 12.65 -24.39
C ASN A 82 -13.04 11.89 -25.53
N GLU A 83 -13.06 10.56 -25.48
CA GLU A 83 -13.72 9.72 -26.48
C GLU A 83 -15.22 9.96 -26.54
N THR A 84 -15.84 10.14 -25.38
CA THR A 84 -17.29 10.35 -25.25
C THR A 84 -17.67 11.73 -25.73
N LEU A 85 -16.95 12.77 -25.31
CA LEU A 85 -17.17 14.14 -25.77
C LEU A 85 -16.91 14.29 -27.27
N ALA A 86 -15.90 13.61 -27.82
CA ALA A 86 -15.64 13.61 -29.26
C ALA A 86 -16.84 13.04 -30.07
N LYS A 87 -17.53 12.04 -29.54
CA LYS A 87 -18.75 11.49 -30.15
C LYS A 87 -19.94 12.43 -30.08
N LEU A 88 -19.94 13.33 -29.08
CA LEU A 88 -20.99 14.32 -28.89
C LEU A 88 -20.71 15.65 -29.61
N GLN A 89 -19.56 15.81 -30.21
CA GLN A 89 -19.17 17.04 -30.88
C GLN A 89 -20.14 17.35 -32.04
N GLY A 90 -20.89 18.44 -31.90
CA GLY A 90 -21.94 18.85 -32.83
C GLY A 90 -23.35 18.36 -32.47
N SER A 91 -23.52 17.63 -31.41
CA SER A 91 -24.82 17.17 -30.92
C SER A 91 -25.38 18.12 -29.87
N THR A 92 -26.64 18.55 -30.05
CA THR A 92 -27.36 19.45 -29.12
C THR A 92 -28.57 18.76 -28.48
N SER A 93 -28.79 17.49 -28.80
CA SER A 93 -29.93 16.71 -28.29
C SER A 93 -29.64 16.17 -26.90
N LEU A 94 -30.64 16.23 -26.01
CA LEU A 94 -30.57 15.61 -24.68
C LEU A 94 -30.34 14.10 -24.77
N ASP A 95 -30.94 13.45 -25.76
CA ASP A 95 -30.74 11.99 -25.99
C ASP A 95 -29.28 11.65 -26.31
N ASP A 96 -28.59 12.55 -27.02
CA ASP A 96 -27.17 12.36 -27.29
C ASP A 96 -26.31 12.60 -26.06
N LEU A 97 -26.64 13.57 -25.22
CA LEU A 97 -25.97 13.79 -23.95
C LEU A 97 -26.14 12.58 -23.00
N GLN A 98 -27.29 11.95 -23.00
CA GLN A 98 -27.52 10.73 -22.22
C GLN A 98 -26.69 9.54 -22.70
N LYS A 99 -26.25 9.51 -23.95
CA LYS A 99 -25.33 8.50 -24.48
C LYS A 99 -23.91 8.57 -23.90
N VAL A 100 -23.56 9.66 -23.19
CA VAL A 100 -22.34 9.77 -22.39
C VAL A 100 -22.35 8.76 -21.26
N LEU A 101 -23.55 8.44 -20.74
CA LEU A 101 -23.70 7.50 -19.64
C LEU A 101 -23.75 6.07 -20.17
N PRO A 102 -23.09 5.13 -19.50
CA PRO A 102 -23.27 3.72 -19.79
C PRO A 102 -24.72 3.29 -19.62
N ALA A 103 -25.14 2.33 -20.41
CA ALA A 103 -26.52 1.80 -20.35
C ALA A 103 -26.76 0.93 -19.10
N VAL A 104 -25.71 0.44 -18.48
CA VAL A 104 -25.78 -0.49 -17.35
C VAL A 104 -25.59 0.26 -16.04
N ASP A 105 -26.56 0.10 -15.13
CA ASP A 105 -26.43 0.53 -13.74
C ASP A 105 -25.74 -0.53 -12.93
N ALA A 106 -24.80 -0.14 -12.06
CA ALA A 106 -24.18 -1.06 -11.12
C ALA A 106 -23.74 -0.37 -9.82
N ASP A 107 -23.71 -1.16 -8.76
CA ASP A 107 -23.18 -0.73 -7.47
C ASP A 107 -21.66 -0.81 -7.41
N MET A 108 -21.04 -0.05 -6.49
CA MET A 108 -19.59 -0.10 -6.22
C MET A 108 -19.07 -1.50 -5.85
N ASN A 109 -19.97 -2.38 -5.40
CA ASN A 109 -19.62 -3.72 -4.95
C ASN A 109 -19.96 -4.81 -5.98
N ASP A 110 -20.48 -4.42 -7.14
CA ASP A 110 -20.83 -5.39 -8.19
C ASP A 110 -19.58 -5.87 -8.93
N SER A 111 -19.16 -7.08 -8.58
CA SER A 111 -17.98 -7.71 -9.17
C SER A 111 -18.18 -8.20 -10.59
N SER A 112 -19.41 -8.41 -10.99
CA SER A 112 -19.70 -8.86 -12.34
C SER A 112 -19.36 -7.80 -13.38
N LYS A 113 -19.20 -6.56 -12.94
CA LYS A 113 -18.94 -5.36 -13.73
C LYS A 113 -17.53 -4.79 -13.55
N ASP A 114 -16.62 -5.57 -13.01
CA ASP A 114 -15.23 -5.16 -12.89
C ASP A 114 -14.59 -4.92 -14.27
N GLY A 115 -13.89 -3.80 -14.38
CA GLY A 115 -13.24 -3.39 -15.62
C GLY A 115 -14.16 -2.80 -16.69
N GLU A 116 -15.47 -2.68 -16.41
CA GLU A 116 -16.43 -2.02 -17.30
C GLU A 116 -16.83 -0.66 -16.73
N PHE A 117 -17.05 0.31 -17.63
CA PHE A 117 -17.70 1.57 -17.27
C PHE A 117 -19.20 1.33 -17.09
N VAL A 118 -19.69 1.69 -15.93
CA VAL A 118 -21.10 1.53 -15.56
C VAL A 118 -21.70 2.85 -15.06
N LYS A 119 -23.00 3.00 -15.16
CA LYS A 119 -23.69 4.13 -14.55
C LYS A 119 -23.78 3.90 -13.05
N TYR A 120 -23.54 4.93 -12.29
CA TYR A 120 -23.51 4.88 -10.84
C TYR A 120 -24.17 6.13 -10.26
N ASP A 121 -25.02 5.94 -9.27
CA ASP A 121 -25.63 7.04 -8.51
C ASP A 121 -26.17 8.17 -9.41
N GLY A 122 -27.20 7.87 -10.18
CA GLY A 122 -27.87 8.83 -11.06
C GLY A 122 -27.11 9.12 -12.35
N ALA A 123 -26.35 10.21 -12.40
CA ALA A 123 -25.61 10.64 -13.60
C ALA A 123 -24.11 10.35 -13.56
N SER A 124 -23.59 9.84 -12.46
CA SER A 124 -22.16 9.52 -12.35
C SER A 124 -21.79 8.26 -13.13
N VAL A 125 -20.52 8.18 -13.55
CA VAL A 125 -19.94 6.99 -14.21
C VAL A 125 -18.89 6.38 -13.29
N LEU A 126 -18.90 5.08 -13.17
CA LEU A 126 -17.96 4.30 -12.37
C LEU A 126 -17.27 3.29 -13.25
N LEU A 127 -15.94 3.25 -13.18
CA LEU A 127 -15.13 2.11 -13.58
C LEU A 127 -14.68 1.42 -12.30
N ASN A 128 -15.36 0.32 -11.98
CA ASN A 128 -15.06 -0.40 -10.75
C ASN A 128 -13.86 -1.30 -10.99
N HIS A 129 -13.05 -1.47 -10.02
CA HIS A 129 -11.91 -2.35 -9.90
C HIS A 129 -11.25 -2.84 -11.20
N VAL A 130 -10.15 -2.21 -11.58
CA VAL A 130 -9.28 -2.67 -12.66
C VAL A 130 -7.96 -3.13 -12.06
N ALA A 131 -7.67 -4.42 -12.19
CA ALA A 131 -6.40 -4.99 -11.73
C ALA A 131 -5.29 -4.65 -12.73
N LEU A 132 -4.19 -4.08 -12.24
CA LEU A 132 -2.99 -3.78 -13.04
C LEU A 132 -2.02 -4.96 -13.09
N ASN A 133 -2.04 -5.80 -12.07
CA ASN A 133 -1.13 -6.94 -11.97
C ASN A 133 -1.76 -8.18 -12.59
N LYS A 134 -0.98 -8.85 -13.44
CA LYS A 134 -1.36 -10.14 -13.99
C LYS A 134 -0.81 -11.27 -13.13
N THR A 135 -1.58 -12.35 -12.98
CA THR A 135 -1.11 -13.59 -12.38
C THR A 135 0.04 -14.17 -13.20
N VAL A 136 1.18 -14.38 -12.56
CA VAL A 136 2.35 -14.99 -13.18
C VAL A 136 2.35 -16.48 -12.85
N LYS A 137 2.35 -17.32 -13.87
CA LYS A 137 2.54 -18.77 -13.70
C LYS A 137 4.01 -19.04 -13.47
N THR A 138 4.33 -19.59 -12.31
CA THR A 138 5.70 -19.99 -11.94
C THR A 138 5.98 -21.45 -12.27
N SER A 139 4.93 -22.28 -12.39
CA SER A 139 4.98 -23.66 -12.87
C SER A 139 3.56 -24.09 -13.32
N ASP A 140 3.43 -25.29 -13.86
CA ASP A 140 2.12 -25.84 -14.28
C ASP A 140 1.11 -25.95 -13.10
N THR A 141 1.60 -26.01 -11.88
CA THR A 141 0.78 -26.17 -10.67
C THR A 141 0.82 -24.98 -9.70
N ALA A 142 1.74 -24.02 -9.92
CA ALA A 142 1.89 -22.87 -9.04
C ALA A 142 1.69 -21.57 -9.82
N SER A 143 0.80 -20.74 -9.34
CA SER A 143 0.61 -19.37 -9.81
C SER A 143 0.86 -18.39 -8.67
N TYR A 144 1.55 -17.32 -8.95
CA TYR A 144 1.78 -16.22 -8.05
C TYR A 144 1.11 -14.97 -8.62
N THR A 145 0.25 -14.36 -7.82
CA THR A 145 -0.27 -13.03 -8.12
C THR A 145 0.54 -12.04 -7.27
N PRO A 146 1.30 -11.14 -7.90
CA PRO A 146 1.97 -10.05 -7.19
C PRO A 146 0.96 -9.26 -6.35
N ASP A 147 1.46 -8.41 -5.45
CA ASP A 147 0.61 -7.52 -4.66
C ASP A 147 -0.51 -6.98 -5.54
N ASP A 148 -1.76 -7.14 -5.10
CA ASP A 148 -2.93 -6.78 -5.87
C ASP A 148 -2.98 -5.26 -6.06
N LEU A 149 -2.42 -4.80 -7.17
CA LEU A 149 -2.40 -3.41 -7.58
C LEU A 149 -3.60 -3.15 -8.48
N SER A 150 -4.48 -2.27 -8.03
CA SER A 150 -5.73 -2.00 -8.72
C SER A 150 -6.14 -0.54 -8.59
N TYR A 151 -7.05 -0.11 -9.45
CA TYR A 151 -7.62 1.22 -9.35
C TYR A 151 -9.14 1.18 -9.59
N ARG A 152 -9.79 2.26 -9.18
CA ARG A 152 -11.18 2.60 -9.43
C ARG A 152 -11.23 4.01 -9.96
N VAL A 153 -12.11 4.27 -10.92
CA VAL A 153 -12.36 5.62 -11.44
C VAL A 153 -13.82 5.97 -11.23
N ARG A 154 -14.04 7.17 -10.72
CA ARG A 154 -15.38 7.77 -10.66
C ARG A 154 -15.38 9.06 -11.45
N ILE A 155 -16.39 9.26 -12.28
CA ILE A 155 -16.60 10.46 -13.07
C ILE A 155 -17.91 11.08 -12.61
N ASN A 156 -17.82 12.29 -12.09
CA ASN A 156 -18.97 13.08 -11.66
C ASN A 156 -19.15 14.24 -12.62
N PHE A 157 -20.37 14.64 -12.83
CA PHE A 157 -20.74 15.75 -13.69
C PHE A 157 -21.33 16.89 -12.88
N TYR A 158 -20.98 18.13 -13.25
CA TYR A 158 -21.40 19.33 -12.55
C TYR A 158 -21.84 20.42 -13.54
N ASP A 159 -22.77 21.25 -13.10
CA ASP A 159 -23.19 22.47 -13.80
C ASP A 159 -22.36 23.69 -13.42
N THR A 160 -21.68 23.64 -12.29
CA THR A 160 -20.80 24.67 -11.76
C THR A 160 -19.40 24.09 -11.47
N ASN A 161 -18.41 24.94 -11.23
CA ASN A 161 -17.06 24.47 -10.93
C ASN A 161 -17.06 23.62 -9.64
N PRO A 162 -16.63 22.36 -9.67
CA PRO A 162 -16.61 21.46 -8.51
C PRO A 162 -15.67 21.92 -7.38
N ASP A 163 -14.83 22.93 -7.61
CA ASP A 163 -14.01 23.53 -6.56
C ASP A 163 -14.76 24.60 -5.75
N ASP A 164 -15.94 25.03 -6.22
CA ASP A 164 -16.78 25.95 -5.48
C ASP A 164 -17.53 25.22 -4.37
N ALA A 165 -17.61 25.86 -3.20
CA ALA A 165 -18.27 25.26 -2.02
C ALA A 165 -19.78 25.00 -2.20
N SER A 166 -20.41 25.61 -3.21
CA SER A 166 -21.82 25.48 -3.58
C SER A 166 -22.05 24.55 -4.77
N ALA A 167 -21.01 23.88 -5.29
CA ALA A 167 -21.14 22.99 -6.43
C ALA A 167 -21.99 21.76 -6.07
N GLU A 168 -23.04 21.54 -6.82
CA GLU A 168 -23.88 20.34 -6.70
C GLU A 168 -23.61 19.42 -7.89
N MET A 169 -23.45 18.14 -7.58
CA MET A 169 -23.28 17.12 -8.59
C MET A 169 -24.62 16.90 -9.32
N ILE A 170 -24.55 16.73 -10.64
CA ILE A 170 -25.71 16.37 -11.44
C ILE A 170 -26.20 14.97 -11.04
N GLY A 171 -27.33 14.91 -10.34
CA GLY A 171 -27.89 13.67 -9.82
C GLY A 171 -28.81 12.94 -10.79
N SER A 172 -29.24 13.58 -11.88
CA SER A 172 -30.18 13.01 -12.85
C SER A 172 -29.65 13.09 -14.29
N PRO A 173 -29.81 12.03 -15.09
CA PRO A 173 -29.44 12.07 -16.53
C PRO A 173 -30.15 13.18 -17.31
N SER A 174 -31.35 13.59 -16.90
CA SER A 174 -32.08 14.67 -17.54
C SER A 174 -31.43 16.04 -17.36
N ASP A 175 -30.61 16.21 -16.33
CA ASP A 175 -29.94 17.47 -16.01
C ASP A 175 -28.58 17.63 -16.67
N LEU A 176 -28.12 16.61 -17.41
CA LEU A 176 -26.88 16.67 -18.20
C LEU A 176 -26.87 17.80 -19.24
N LYS A 177 -28.06 18.32 -19.62
CA LYS A 177 -28.16 19.52 -20.47
C LYS A 177 -27.43 20.74 -19.90
N ASN A 178 -27.22 20.78 -18.57
CA ASN A 178 -26.54 21.85 -17.86
C ASN A 178 -25.06 21.52 -17.60
N LEU A 179 -24.56 20.42 -18.17
CA LEU A 179 -23.18 19.96 -17.98
C LEU A 179 -22.18 21.03 -18.42
N GLN A 180 -21.32 21.45 -17.52
CA GLN A 180 -20.20 22.34 -17.79
C GLN A 180 -18.86 21.75 -17.36
N TYR A 181 -18.86 20.89 -16.33
CA TYR A 181 -17.64 20.31 -15.78
C TYR A 181 -17.80 18.82 -15.55
N ALA A 182 -16.70 18.11 -15.80
CA ALA A 182 -16.54 16.70 -15.44
C ALA A 182 -15.37 16.56 -14.47
N GLU A 183 -15.62 15.93 -13.34
CA GLU A 183 -14.61 15.61 -12.35
C GLU A 183 -14.24 14.13 -12.45
N VAL A 184 -12.99 13.82 -12.66
CA VAL A 184 -12.45 12.46 -12.63
C VAL A 184 -11.73 12.25 -11.33
N VAL A 185 -12.17 11.28 -10.55
CA VAL A 185 -11.53 10.86 -9.29
C VAL A 185 -11.06 9.42 -9.46
N ALA A 186 -9.75 9.24 -9.47
CA ALA A 186 -9.13 7.92 -9.53
C ALA A 186 -8.54 7.55 -8.17
N THR A 187 -8.84 6.34 -7.70
CA THR A 187 -8.32 5.82 -6.44
C THR A 187 -7.53 4.56 -6.73
N GLY A 188 -6.26 4.56 -6.37
CA GLY A 188 -5.36 3.42 -6.45
C GLY A 188 -5.30 2.64 -5.15
N PHE A 189 -5.19 1.32 -5.22
CA PHE A 189 -5.21 0.42 -4.08
C PHE A 189 -4.12 -0.65 -4.20
N ILE A 190 -3.64 -1.12 -3.03
CA ILE A 190 -2.80 -2.30 -2.90
C ILE A 190 -3.49 -3.30 -1.99
N ASN A 191 -3.53 -4.58 -2.39
CA ASN A 191 -4.04 -5.72 -1.60
C ASN A 191 -5.48 -5.56 -1.06
N ARG A 192 -6.30 -4.74 -1.72
CA ARG A 192 -7.64 -4.43 -1.19
C ARG A 192 -8.69 -5.49 -1.48
N TYR A 193 -8.51 -6.27 -2.54
CA TYR A 193 -9.57 -7.13 -3.06
C TYR A 193 -9.37 -8.62 -2.80
N LYS A 194 -8.34 -9.00 -2.04
CA LYS A 194 -8.07 -10.41 -1.75
C LYS A 194 -9.14 -11.10 -0.92
N ASP A 195 -9.88 -10.35 -0.10
CA ASP A 195 -10.80 -10.91 0.90
C ASP A 195 -12.23 -10.36 0.80
N GLY A 196 -12.70 -10.11 -0.40
CA GLY A 196 -14.05 -9.59 -0.57
C GLY A 196 -14.12 -8.07 -0.39
N ARG A 197 -14.86 -7.46 -1.25
CA ARG A 197 -15.00 -6.04 -1.57
C ARG A 197 -15.53 -5.15 -0.48
N THR A 198 -15.43 -5.51 0.77
CA THR A 198 -15.88 -4.68 1.87
C THR A 198 -14.97 -3.47 2.03
N ALA A 199 -15.56 -2.31 1.86
CA ALA A 199 -14.97 -0.99 2.02
C ALA A 199 -14.32 -0.73 3.41
N GLY A 200 -14.18 -1.76 4.24
CA GLY A 200 -13.77 -1.64 5.64
C GLY A 200 -12.29 -1.83 5.93
N ASN A 201 -11.46 -2.21 4.97
CA ASN A 201 -10.04 -2.37 5.27
C ASN A 201 -9.29 -1.05 5.06
N THR A 202 -9.44 -0.14 6.02
CA THR A 202 -8.80 1.18 6.07
C THR A 202 -7.27 1.12 6.24
N LYS A 203 -6.68 -0.06 6.29
CA LYS A 203 -5.24 -0.26 6.51
C LYS A 203 -4.43 -0.46 5.23
N SER A 204 -5.08 -0.64 4.08
CA SER A 204 -4.34 -0.75 2.81
C SER A 204 -3.96 0.64 2.32
N PRO A 205 -2.73 0.85 1.84
CA PRO A 205 -2.35 2.10 1.21
C PRO A 205 -3.29 2.45 0.07
N GLN A 206 -3.78 3.67 0.08
CA GLN A 206 -4.66 4.23 -0.94
C GLN A 206 -4.08 5.56 -1.40
N ALA A 207 -4.15 5.80 -2.69
CA ALA A 207 -3.85 7.09 -3.26
C ALA A 207 -5.04 7.58 -4.07
N MET A 208 -5.30 8.87 -4.04
CA MET A 208 -6.37 9.50 -4.79
C MET A 208 -5.79 10.58 -5.68
N LYS A 209 -6.20 10.58 -6.94
CA LYS A 209 -5.90 11.62 -7.93
C LYS A 209 -7.21 12.17 -8.45
N ARG A 210 -7.21 13.48 -8.71
CA ARG A 210 -8.39 14.22 -9.16
C ARG A 210 -8.01 15.10 -10.35
N ALA A 211 -8.86 15.15 -11.35
CA ALA A 211 -8.79 16.12 -12.43
C ALA A 211 -10.17 16.69 -12.70
N VAL A 212 -10.23 17.95 -13.08
CA VAL A 212 -11.45 18.65 -13.48
C VAL A 212 -11.31 19.08 -14.93
N CYS A 213 -12.27 18.69 -15.76
CA CYS A 213 -12.37 19.06 -17.17
C CYS A 213 -13.55 20.02 -17.37
N ARG A 214 -13.38 20.98 -18.29
CA ARG A 214 -14.42 21.95 -18.68
C ARG A 214 -14.73 21.79 -20.15
#